data_8d09dde4e09bbe62d4058d221f0a41b5
#
_entry.id   8d09dde4e09bbe62d4058d221f0a41b5
#
_cell.length_a   1.000
_cell.length_b   1.000
_cell.length_c   1.000
_cell.angle_alpha   90.00
_cell.angle_beta   90.00
_cell.angle_gamma   90.00
#
_symmetry.space_group_name_H-M   'P 1'
#
loop_
_entity.id
_entity.type
_entity.pdbx_description
1 polymer ?
#
loop_
_entity_poly.entity_id
_entity_poly.type
_entity_poly.pdbx_seq_one_letter_code
_entity_poly.pdbx_strand_id
1 'polypeptide(L)'
;MLRKNNSCRFILRIWRAVSVRFAVAWQAVSVFFTAIWYKWSIRRYDFLSRRPHRSFQRTRRRDYRRSLKLPGYIVFTRQVNRMLRAHWRIFVPMIVIYAIIMAFAGAITSQEVYNSVGKLISDSMNNLFDGGINSLAQAGLTVLASFSINSSLPADQRLLMVLCLMMVWLTTVWLLREIKMNRRPRLRDGLYNASAPMMSTALVLLVLLVQLLPVGIAALLYAGLSSADLLSTGFARMLFSVFAAVIAALVLYWISSTIIALVVVTLPGMYPMRAVKAAGDLVIGRRLRIMYRLAWGALCVLLTWLVIMVSIVMLDSWLSSMWSWLKNVPIVPYVGVIVVAWSVVWYAAYVYLLYRKVVDDDAKPA
;
A
#
# COMPACT_ATOMS: atom_id res chain seq x y z
N MET A 1 -20.18 71.32 -9.43
CA MET A 1 -19.47 70.11 -9.91
C MET A 1 -18.14 69.87 -9.20
N LEU A 2 -17.91 70.31 -7.97
CA LEU A 2 -16.60 70.25 -7.28
C LEU A 2 -16.57 69.41 -5.99
N ARG A 3 -17.66 68.65 -5.68
CA ARG A 3 -17.74 67.90 -4.43
C ARG A 3 -17.37 66.38 -4.57
N LYS A 4 -17.19 65.85 -5.78
CA LYS A 4 -16.94 64.45 -6.07
C LYS A 4 -15.45 64.02 -6.01
N ASN A 5 -14.53 64.94 -5.94
CA ASN A 5 -13.08 64.71 -6.05
C ASN A 5 -12.37 64.44 -4.68
N ASN A 6 -13.00 64.79 -3.56
CA ASN A 6 -12.39 64.68 -2.25
C ASN A 6 -12.56 63.29 -1.66
N SER A 7 -13.65 62.59 -1.95
CA SER A 7 -13.88 61.21 -1.47
C SER A 7 -12.92 60.20 -2.10
N CYS A 8 -12.59 60.37 -3.36
CA CYS A 8 -11.67 59.49 -4.07
C CYS A 8 -10.20 59.62 -3.57
N ARG A 9 -9.80 60.87 -3.24
CA ARG A 9 -8.47 61.12 -2.63
C ARG A 9 -8.37 60.64 -1.20
N PHE A 10 -9.46 60.62 -0.44
CA PHE A 10 -9.51 60.09 0.93
C PHE A 10 -9.39 58.57 0.91
N ILE A 11 -10.10 57.87 0.04
CA ILE A 11 -10.02 56.43 -0.12
C ILE A 11 -8.61 55.96 -0.57
N LEU A 12 -8.00 56.70 -1.51
CA LEU A 12 -6.62 56.44 -1.94
C LEU A 12 -5.58 56.66 -0.86
N ARG A 13 -5.79 57.61 0.07
CA ARG A 13 -4.92 57.81 1.23
C ARG A 13 -5.03 56.65 2.24
N ILE A 14 -6.27 56.21 2.50
CA ILE A 14 -6.50 55.04 3.39
C ILE A 14 -5.88 53.80 2.78
N TRP A 15 -6.08 53.56 1.49
CA TRP A 15 -5.52 52.40 0.78
C TRP A 15 -3.98 52.38 0.80
N ARG A 16 -3.34 53.53 0.58
CA ARG A 16 -1.87 53.68 0.74
C ARG A 16 -1.41 53.43 2.17
N ALA A 17 -2.12 53.95 3.17
CA ALA A 17 -1.75 53.74 4.57
C ALA A 17 -1.90 52.26 4.99
N VAL A 18 -2.94 51.56 4.51
CA VAL A 18 -3.17 50.14 4.75
C VAL A 18 -2.13 49.30 4.04
N SER A 19 -1.83 49.59 2.77
CA SER A 19 -0.82 48.83 2.01
C SER A 19 0.60 48.97 2.58
N VAL A 20 0.97 50.15 3.06
CA VAL A 20 2.26 50.39 3.73
C VAL A 20 2.33 49.64 5.05
N ARG A 21 1.27 49.68 5.87
CA ARG A 21 1.23 48.89 7.15
C ARG A 21 1.27 47.40 6.88
N PHE A 22 0.60 46.93 5.85
CA PHE A 22 0.65 45.53 5.44
C PHE A 22 2.04 45.11 4.94
N ALA A 23 2.71 45.95 4.17
CA ALA A 23 4.07 45.71 3.69
C ALA A 23 5.09 45.64 4.87
N VAL A 24 4.95 46.57 5.84
CA VAL A 24 5.81 46.57 7.05
C VAL A 24 5.53 45.34 7.91
N ALA A 25 4.27 44.93 8.11
CA ALA A 25 3.91 43.74 8.82
C ALA A 25 4.45 42.48 8.12
N TRP A 26 4.34 42.41 6.78
CA TRP A 26 4.89 41.33 5.98
C TRP A 26 6.40 41.25 6.06
N GLN A 27 7.11 42.38 6.02
CA GLN A 27 8.56 42.41 6.25
C GLN A 27 8.94 41.93 7.66
N ALA A 28 8.22 42.36 8.69
CA ALA A 28 8.47 41.87 10.04
C ALA A 28 8.28 40.34 10.17
N VAL A 29 7.23 39.78 9.56
CA VAL A 29 6.96 38.36 9.51
C VAL A 29 8.05 37.62 8.71
N SER A 30 8.47 38.14 7.57
CA SER A 30 9.52 37.52 6.76
C SER A 30 10.88 37.52 7.48
N VAL A 31 11.24 38.60 8.17
CA VAL A 31 12.45 38.70 8.98
C VAL A 31 12.39 37.73 10.16
N PHE A 32 11.23 37.58 10.81
CA PHE A 32 11.04 36.62 11.89
C PHE A 32 11.23 35.16 11.39
N PHE A 33 10.63 34.81 10.26
CA PHE A 33 10.80 33.47 9.66
C PHE A 33 12.24 33.22 9.19
N THR A 34 12.90 34.20 8.61
CA THR A 34 14.31 34.07 8.21
C THR A 34 15.23 33.93 9.42
N ALA A 35 14.97 34.64 10.51
CA ALA A 35 15.73 34.51 11.75
C ALA A 35 15.54 33.15 12.42
N ILE A 36 14.30 32.61 12.43
CA ILE A 36 14.02 31.25 12.91
C ILE A 36 14.71 30.20 12.01
N TRP A 37 14.60 30.36 10.70
CA TRP A 37 15.25 29.46 9.75
C TRP A 37 16.78 29.48 9.90
N TYR A 38 17.37 30.65 10.08
CA TYR A 38 18.81 30.82 10.30
C TYR A 38 19.26 30.19 11.62
N LYS A 39 18.56 30.45 12.74
CA LYS A 39 18.81 29.76 14.02
C LYS A 39 18.68 28.25 13.92
N TRP A 40 17.68 27.75 13.16
CA TRP A 40 17.47 26.33 12.97
C TRP A 40 18.56 25.71 12.08
N SER A 41 19.01 26.41 11.05
CA SER A 41 20.09 25.97 10.18
C SER A 41 21.44 25.89 10.91
N ILE A 42 21.75 26.88 11.79
CA ILE A 42 22.95 26.84 12.64
C ILE A 42 22.88 25.67 13.63
N ARG A 43 21.77 25.50 14.34
CA ARG A 43 21.59 24.34 15.24
C ARG A 43 21.71 23.00 14.50
N ARG A 44 21.19 22.93 13.29
CA ARG A 44 21.32 21.75 12.44
C ARG A 44 22.76 21.52 12.01
N TYR A 45 23.48 22.58 11.64
CA TYR A 45 24.88 22.52 11.29
C TYR A 45 25.75 22.10 12.49
N ASP A 46 25.57 22.70 13.64
CA ASP A 46 26.25 22.33 14.88
C ASP A 46 25.94 20.89 15.33
N PHE A 47 24.69 20.46 15.16
CA PHE A 47 24.32 19.07 15.43
C PHE A 47 24.98 18.08 14.45
N LEU A 48 25.10 18.45 13.17
CA LEU A 48 25.75 17.64 12.15
C LEU A 48 27.28 17.66 12.25
N SER A 49 27.86 18.78 12.73
CA SER A 49 29.31 18.91 12.94
C SER A 49 29.80 18.20 14.20
N ARG A 50 28.96 18.06 15.22
CA ARG A 50 29.21 17.22 16.39
C ARG A 50 29.11 15.76 16.01
N ARG A 51 30.10 15.26 15.26
CA ARG A 51 30.19 13.84 14.93
C ARG A 51 30.28 13.06 16.23
N PRO A 52 29.34 12.16 16.55
CA PRO A 52 29.47 11.33 17.72
C PRO A 52 30.77 10.54 17.61
N HIS A 53 31.53 10.51 18.67
CA HIS A 53 32.78 9.78 18.78
C HIS A 53 32.62 8.35 18.24
N ARG A 54 33.66 7.78 17.63
CA ARG A 54 33.66 6.41 17.05
C ARG A 54 33.12 5.31 17.98
N SER A 55 33.12 5.54 19.30
CA SER A 55 32.54 4.65 20.31
C SER A 55 31.01 4.52 20.23
N PHE A 56 30.31 5.49 19.64
CA PHE A 56 28.89 5.37 19.35
C PHE A 56 28.66 4.75 17.95
N GLN A 57 29.10 3.52 17.79
CA GLN A 57 28.83 2.70 16.60
C GLN A 57 27.35 2.25 16.50
N ARG A 58 26.43 3.09 16.84
CA ARG A 58 25.04 2.86 16.43
C ARG A 58 24.97 3.22 14.96
N THR A 59 24.98 2.19 14.13
CA THR A 59 24.73 2.20 12.69
C THR A 59 23.41 2.87 12.29
N ARG A 60 22.64 3.40 13.23
CA ARG A 60 21.35 4.07 13.08
C ARG A 60 21.51 5.60 12.93
N ARG A 61 22.48 6.06 12.18
CA ARG A 61 22.55 7.49 11.87
C ARG A 61 21.41 7.86 10.91
N ARG A 62 20.58 8.81 11.30
CA ARG A 62 19.51 9.38 10.47
C ARG A 62 20.03 10.04 9.19
N ASP A 63 21.29 10.43 9.16
CA ASP A 63 22.01 11.09 8.07
C ASP A 63 22.70 10.10 7.11
N TYR A 64 22.77 8.83 7.46
CA TYR A 64 23.42 7.82 6.61
C TYR A 64 22.53 7.46 5.41
N ARG A 65 22.90 7.95 4.24
CA ARG A 65 22.30 7.60 2.97
C ARG A 65 23.04 6.43 2.34
N ARG A 66 22.44 5.25 2.37
CA ARG A 66 22.94 4.11 1.62
C ARG A 66 22.59 4.27 0.14
N SER A 67 23.58 4.03 -0.74
CA SER A 67 23.28 3.92 -2.16
C SER A 67 22.41 2.69 -2.40
N LEU A 68 21.41 2.82 -3.24
CA LEU A 68 20.58 1.71 -3.66
C LEU A 68 20.44 1.81 -5.18
N LYS A 69 21.24 1.01 -5.90
CA LYS A 69 21.20 0.91 -7.35
C LYS A 69 20.09 -0.06 -7.77
N LEU A 70 18.88 0.45 -7.92
CA LEU A 70 17.74 -0.32 -8.42
C LEU A 70 17.50 -0.01 -9.91
N PRO A 71 17.14 -1.01 -10.72
CA PRO A 71 16.70 -0.80 -12.10
C PRO A 71 15.41 0.04 -12.11
N GLY A 72 15.05 0.65 -13.23
CA GLY A 72 13.81 1.41 -13.40
C GLY A 72 12.57 0.61 -12.97
N TYR A 73 11.48 1.28 -12.61
CA TYR A 73 10.24 0.64 -12.11
C TYR A 73 9.71 -0.41 -13.08
N ILE A 74 9.55 -0.05 -14.35
CA ILE A 74 9.02 -0.94 -15.40
C ILE A 74 10.00 -2.09 -15.68
N VAL A 75 11.33 -1.79 -15.70
CA VAL A 75 12.35 -2.83 -15.93
C VAL A 75 12.32 -3.87 -14.82
N PHE A 76 12.16 -3.43 -13.57
CA PHE A 76 12.05 -4.34 -12.43
C PHE A 76 10.77 -5.19 -12.50
N THR A 77 9.63 -4.59 -12.82
CA THR A 77 8.36 -5.30 -13.05
C THR A 77 8.50 -6.35 -14.18
N ARG A 78 9.19 -6.01 -15.28
CA ARG A 78 9.50 -6.99 -16.35
C ARG A 78 10.39 -8.13 -15.87
N GLN A 79 11.36 -7.86 -14.99
CA GLN A 79 12.21 -8.91 -14.40
C GLN A 79 11.39 -9.89 -13.56
N VAL A 80 10.45 -9.39 -12.73
CA VAL A 80 9.52 -10.23 -11.95
C VAL A 80 8.69 -11.11 -12.89
N ASN A 81 8.08 -10.52 -13.91
CA ASN A 81 7.24 -11.24 -14.87
C ASN A 81 8.05 -12.28 -15.65
N ARG A 82 9.28 -11.96 -16.06
CA ARG A 82 10.17 -12.91 -16.76
C ARG A 82 10.49 -14.10 -15.86
N MET A 83 10.75 -13.86 -14.58
CA MET A 83 11.06 -14.92 -13.63
C MET A 83 9.87 -15.86 -13.40
N LEU A 84 8.67 -15.31 -13.19
CA LEU A 84 7.45 -16.10 -13.04
C LEU A 84 7.12 -16.90 -14.30
N ARG A 85 7.25 -16.29 -15.49
CA ARG A 85 7.03 -16.98 -16.78
C ARG A 85 8.05 -18.09 -17.03
N ALA A 86 9.33 -17.88 -16.68
CA ALA A 86 10.36 -18.91 -16.83
C ALA A 86 10.05 -20.18 -16.01
N HIS A 87 9.31 -20.05 -14.92
CA HIS A 87 8.95 -21.16 -14.02
C HIS A 87 7.44 -21.37 -13.94
N TRP A 88 6.70 -21.05 -15.02
CA TRP A 88 5.24 -21.11 -15.04
C TRP A 88 4.70 -22.50 -14.67
N ARG A 89 5.44 -23.57 -15.02
CA ARG A 89 5.06 -24.96 -14.72
C ARG A 89 4.96 -25.25 -13.21
N ILE A 90 5.55 -24.40 -12.35
CA ILE A 90 5.46 -24.52 -10.90
C ILE A 90 4.43 -23.53 -10.35
N PHE A 91 4.44 -22.28 -10.83
CA PHE A 91 3.59 -21.23 -10.27
C PHE A 91 2.12 -21.34 -10.71
N VAL A 92 1.84 -21.74 -11.96
CA VAL A 92 0.45 -21.88 -12.43
C VAL A 92 -0.30 -22.99 -11.67
N PRO A 93 0.21 -24.23 -11.56
CA PRO A 93 -0.45 -25.23 -10.73
C PRO A 93 -0.62 -24.82 -9.27
N MET A 94 0.35 -24.10 -8.71
CA MET A 94 0.27 -23.56 -7.36
C MET A 94 -0.92 -22.59 -7.22
N ILE A 95 -1.05 -21.64 -8.15
CA ILE A 95 -2.16 -20.68 -8.16
C ILE A 95 -3.50 -21.41 -8.25
N VAL A 96 -3.62 -22.41 -9.14
CA VAL A 96 -4.85 -23.20 -9.30
C VAL A 96 -5.20 -23.97 -8.02
N ILE A 97 -4.24 -24.66 -7.42
CA ILE A 97 -4.48 -25.41 -6.18
C ILE A 97 -4.97 -24.46 -5.06
N TYR A 98 -4.29 -23.35 -4.85
CA TYR A 98 -4.72 -22.40 -3.82
C TYR A 98 -6.03 -21.70 -4.17
N ALA A 99 -6.30 -21.42 -5.44
CA ALA A 99 -7.61 -20.89 -5.86
C ALA A 99 -8.75 -21.88 -5.57
N ILE A 100 -8.54 -23.18 -5.82
CA ILE A 100 -9.51 -24.21 -5.46
C ILE A 100 -9.71 -24.27 -3.94
N ILE A 101 -8.64 -24.29 -3.15
CA ILE A 101 -8.74 -24.29 -1.68
C ILE A 101 -9.48 -23.04 -1.19
N MET A 102 -9.18 -21.87 -1.71
CA MET A 102 -9.86 -20.61 -1.36
C MET A 102 -11.33 -20.61 -1.77
N ALA A 103 -11.67 -21.18 -2.93
CA ALA A 103 -13.06 -21.29 -3.38
C ALA A 103 -13.90 -22.14 -2.41
N PHE A 104 -13.35 -23.26 -1.95
CA PHE A 104 -14.01 -24.10 -0.94
C PHE A 104 -14.04 -23.42 0.45
N ALA A 105 -12.93 -22.81 0.86
CA ALA A 105 -12.81 -22.15 2.16
C ALA A 105 -13.71 -20.93 2.29
N GLY A 106 -13.87 -20.17 1.22
CA GLY A 106 -14.63 -18.90 1.23
C GLY A 106 -16.11 -19.05 0.97
N ALA A 107 -16.66 -20.27 0.79
CA ALA A 107 -18.05 -20.49 0.40
C ALA A 107 -18.51 -19.54 -0.75
N ILE A 108 -17.60 -19.24 -1.68
CA ILE A 108 -17.80 -18.30 -2.80
C ILE A 108 -18.88 -18.82 -3.76
N THR A 109 -19.33 -20.05 -3.56
CA THR A 109 -20.47 -20.66 -4.24
C THR A 109 -21.82 -20.04 -3.84
N SER A 110 -21.89 -19.18 -2.80
CA SER A 110 -23.14 -18.54 -2.42
C SER A 110 -23.51 -17.41 -3.41
N GLN A 111 -24.73 -17.49 -3.94
CA GLN A 111 -25.29 -16.51 -4.89
C GLN A 111 -25.31 -15.09 -4.28
N GLU A 112 -25.45 -14.98 -2.96
CA GLU A 112 -25.46 -13.70 -2.22
C GLU A 112 -24.15 -12.93 -2.32
N VAL A 113 -23.02 -13.62 -2.27
CA VAL A 113 -21.69 -13.01 -2.45
C VAL A 113 -21.51 -12.50 -3.87
N TYR A 114 -21.98 -13.26 -4.87
CA TYR A 114 -21.97 -12.83 -6.25
C TYR A 114 -22.80 -11.58 -6.49
N ASN A 115 -24.04 -11.55 -5.96
CA ASN A 115 -24.94 -10.42 -6.11
C ASN A 115 -24.42 -9.15 -5.42
N SER A 116 -23.79 -9.28 -4.26
CA SER A 116 -23.20 -8.13 -3.55
C SER A 116 -21.97 -7.56 -4.26
N VAL A 117 -21.09 -8.41 -4.75
CA VAL A 117 -19.91 -7.98 -5.55
C VAL A 117 -20.36 -7.39 -6.88
N GLY A 118 -21.32 -8.01 -7.57
CA GLY A 118 -21.87 -7.51 -8.83
C GLY A 118 -22.50 -6.11 -8.67
N LYS A 119 -23.30 -5.89 -7.63
CA LYS A 119 -23.87 -4.58 -7.31
C LYS A 119 -22.79 -3.55 -7.01
N LEU A 120 -21.80 -3.86 -6.17
CA LEU A 120 -20.71 -2.96 -5.86
C LEU A 120 -19.90 -2.54 -7.11
N ILE A 121 -19.69 -3.45 -8.05
CA ILE A 121 -18.99 -3.15 -9.28
C ILE A 121 -19.85 -2.31 -10.22
N SER A 122 -21.15 -2.63 -10.39
CA SER A 122 -22.05 -1.85 -11.24
C SER A 122 -22.27 -0.43 -10.72
N ASP A 123 -22.44 -0.27 -9.40
CA ASP A 123 -22.57 1.04 -8.75
C ASP A 123 -21.28 1.86 -8.89
N SER A 124 -20.13 1.22 -8.76
CA SER A 124 -18.83 1.87 -8.97
C SER A 124 -18.64 2.29 -10.42
N MET A 125 -19.05 1.47 -11.38
CA MET A 125 -18.95 1.80 -12.81
C MET A 125 -19.88 2.94 -13.20
N ASN A 126 -21.13 2.94 -12.74
CA ASN A 126 -22.08 4.02 -12.99
C ASN A 126 -21.54 5.36 -12.43
N ASN A 127 -20.97 5.34 -11.22
CA ASN A 127 -20.37 6.52 -10.60
C ASN A 127 -19.09 7.00 -11.30
N LEU A 128 -18.37 6.13 -12.01
CA LEU A 128 -17.19 6.51 -12.82
C LEU A 128 -17.55 7.31 -14.05
N PHE A 129 -18.72 7.05 -14.65
CA PHE A 129 -19.15 7.74 -15.87
C PHE A 129 -19.89 9.07 -15.60
N ASP A 130 -20.50 9.22 -14.41
CA ASP A 130 -21.32 10.39 -14.07
C ASP A 130 -20.61 11.45 -13.22
N GLY A 131 -19.42 11.23 -12.74
CA GLY A 131 -18.80 12.13 -11.79
C GLY A 131 -17.30 12.36 -11.95
N GLY A 132 -16.85 13.55 -11.57
CA GLY A 132 -15.45 13.96 -11.57
C GLY A 132 -14.55 13.17 -10.60
N ILE A 133 -13.39 13.73 -10.22
CA ILE A 133 -12.32 13.09 -9.40
C ILE A 133 -12.84 12.49 -8.08
N ASN A 134 -13.94 12.99 -7.50
CA ASN A 134 -14.55 12.44 -6.29
C ASN A 134 -15.18 11.06 -6.53
N SER A 135 -15.75 10.81 -7.69
CA SER A 135 -16.33 9.51 -8.05
C SER A 135 -15.24 8.46 -8.29
N LEU A 136 -14.10 8.86 -8.84
CA LEU A 136 -12.90 8.01 -8.96
C LEU A 136 -12.38 7.58 -7.58
N ALA A 137 -12.33 8.50 -6.62
CA ALA A 137 -11.94 8.20 -5.25
C ALA A 137 -12.94 7.27 -4.55
N GLN A 138 -14.24 7.50 -4.71
CA GLN A 138 -15.30 6.63 -4.19
C GLN A 138 -15.27 5.25 -4.86
N ALA A 139 -15.13 5.17 -6.17
CA ALA A 139 -14.97 3.91 -6.88
C ALA A 139 -13.73 3.15 -6.41
N GLY A 140 -12.59 3.82 -6.21
CA GLY A 140 -11.40 3.23 -5.63
C GLY A 140 -11.60 2.71 -4.21
N LEU A 141 -12.31 3.45 -3.36
CA LEU A 141 -12.67 3.03 -2.01
C LEU A 141 -13.67 1.86 -2.03
N THR A 142 -14.63 1.84 -2.93
CA THR A 142 -15.60 0.75 -3.09
C THR A 142 -14.92 -0.52 -3.59
N VAL A 143 -13.96 -0.39 -4.52
CA VAL A 143 -13.10 -1.48 -4.95
C VAL A 143 -12.24 -1.99 -3.79
N LEU A 144 -11.63 -1.12 -3.00
CA LEU A 144 -10.90 -1.51 -1.79
C LEU A 144 -11.81 -2.13 -0.73
N ALA A 145 -13.03 -1.63 -0.58
CA ALA A 145 -14.03 -2.20 0.32
C ALA A 145 -14.51 -3.59 -0.14
N SER A 146 -14.58 -3.85 -1.45
CA SER A 146 -14.84 -5.19 -1.97
C SER A 146 -13.68 -6.15 -1.74
N PHE A 147 -12.45 -5.66 -1.58
CA PHE A 147 -11.31 -6.44 -1.06
C PHE A 147 -11.37 -6.67 0.45
N SER A 148 -12.00 -5.81 1.22
CA SER A 148 -12.28 -6.08 2.65
C SER A 148 -13.38 -7.12 2.81
N ILE A 149 -13.31 -8.07 1.94
CA ILE A 149 -13.94 -9.38 1.82
C ILE A 149 -15.00 -9.57 2.90
N ASN A 150 -16.22 -9.28 2.45
CA ASN A 150 -17.41 -9.93 2.98
C ASN A 150 -17.55 -9.81 4.50
N SER A 151 -18.09 -8.69 4.93
CA SER A 151 -18.78 -8.60 6.21
C SER A 151 -19.84 -9.71 6.39
N SER A 152 -20.23 -10.37 5.28
CA SER A 152 -21.17 -11.50 5.22
C SER A 152 -20.53 -12.87 5.50
N LEU A 153 -19.20 -13.03 5.40
CA LEU A 153 -18.55 -14.31 5.71
C LEU A 153 -18.44 -14.53 7.22
N PRO A 154 -18.73 -15.73 7.72
CA PRO A 154 -18.50 -16.09 9.11
C PRO A 154 -17.02 -15.99 9.49
N ALA A 155 -16.74 -15.80 10.78
CA ALA A 155 -15.40 -15.50 11.28
C ALA A 155 -14.38 -16.63 11.01
N ASP A 156 -14.82 -17.87 11.05
CA ASP A 156 -14.05 -19.08 10.76
C ASP A 156 -13.59 -19.12 9.29
N GLN A 157 -14.45 -18.81 8.35
CA GLN A 157 -14.09 -18.76 6.93
C GLN A 157 -13.13 -17.61 6.62
N ARG A 158 -13.30 -16.45 7.27
CA ARG A 158 -12.34 -15.33 7.14
C ARG A 158 -10.95 -15.73 7.64
N LEU A 159 -10.88 -16.40 8.78
CA LEU A 159 -9.63 -16.88 9.34
C LEU A 159 -8.95 -17.89 8.38
N LEU A 160 -9.72 -18.83 7.83
CA LEU A 160 -9.22 -19.82 6.87
C LEU A 160 -8.68 -19.15 5.59
N MET A 161 -9.37 -18.10 5.09
CA MET A 161 -8.87 -17.31 3.95
C MET A 161 -7.53 -16.63 4.25
N VAL A 162 -7.38 -16.01 5.43
CA VAL A 162 -6.11 -15.40 5.84
C VAL A 162 -5.00 -16.43 5.92
N LEU A 163 -5.29 -17.62 6.46
CA LEU A 163 -4.33 -18.73 6.51
C LEU A 163 -3.93 -19.20 5.11
N CYS A 164 -4.89 -19.33 4.19
CA CYS A 164 -4.61 -19.68 2.79
C CYS A 164 -3.73 -18.61 2.12
N LEU A 165 -4.04 -17.33 2.25
CA LEU A 165 -3.24 -16.24 1.69
C LEU A 165 -1.82 -16.24 2.25
N MET A 166 -1.66 -16.51 3.55
CA MET A 166 -0.36 -16.63 4.20
C MET A 166 0.42 -17.83 3.64
N MET A 167 -0.23 -18.96 3.41
CA MET A 167 0.40 -20.14 2.82
C MET A 167 0.84 -19.89 1.37
N VAL A 168 0.02 -19.19 0.55
CA VAL A 168 0.41 -18.76 -0.81
C VAL A 168 1.69 -17.92 -0.76
N TRP A 169 1.76 -16.95 0.17
CA TRP A 169 2.92 -16.10 0.37
C TRP A 169 4.16 -16.94 0.72
N LEU A 170 4.07 -17.78 1.73
CA LEU A 170 5.17 -18.60 2.22
C LEU A 170 5.70 -19.56 1.16
N THR A 171 4.79 -20.28 0.48
CA THR A 171 5.14 -21.21 -0.61
C THR A 171 5.85 -20.47 -1.75
N THR A 172 5.35 -19.28 -2.13
CA THR A 172 5.99 -18.47 -3.17
C THR A 172 7.40 -18.05 -2.79
N VAL A 173 7.59 -17.53 -1.58
CA VAL A 173 8.90 -17.08 -1.11
C VAL A 173 9.88 -18.27 -1.00
N TRP A 174 9.43 -19.41 -0.51
CA TRP A 174 10.25 -20.62 -0.41
C TRP A 174 10.68 -21.12 -1.80
N LEU A 175 9.75 -21.27 -2.74
CA LEU A 175 10.04 -21.69 -4.12
C LEU A 175 11.03 -20.75 -4.80
N LEU A 176 10.85 -19.44 -4.67
CA LEU A 176 11.74 -18.44 -5.26
C LEU A 176 13.14 -18.51 -4.65
N ARG A 177 13.25 -18.81 -3.36
CA ARG A 177 14.54 -19.01 -2.70
C ARG A 177 15.29 -20.20 -3.28
N GLU A 178 14.62 -21.36 -3.41
CA GLU A 178 15.22 -22.57 -3.98
C GLU A 178 15.63 -22.37 -5.46
N ILE A 179 14.76 -21.76 -6.26
CA ILE A 179 15.05 -21.41 -7.65
C ILE A 179 16.29 -20.51 -7.75
N LYS A 180 16.42 -19.52 -6.87
CA LYS A 180 17.58 -18.61 -6.83
C LYS A 180 18.87 -19.27 -6.38
N MET A 181 18.78 -20.39 -5.68
CA MET A 181 19.91 -21.27 -5.33
C MET A 181 20.25 -22.28 -6.44
N ASN A 182 19.69 -22.11 -7.66
CA ASN A 182 19.81 -23.01 -8.80
C ASN A 182 19.35 -24.46 -8.53
N ARG A 183 18.49 -24.65 -7.54
CA ARG A 183 17.84 -25.92 -7.26
C ARG A 183 16.58 -26.07 -8.11
N ARG A 184 16.15 -27.29 -8.36
CA ARG A 184 14.89 -27.59 -9.06
C ARG A 184 13.83 -28.07 -8.06
N PRO A 185 13.15 -27.13 -7.37
CA PRO A 185 12.15 -27.50 -6.37
C PRO A 185 10.92 -28.13 -7.05
N ARG A 186 10.33 -29.10 -6.41
CA ARG A 186 9.01 -29.62 -6.76
C ARG A 186 7.95 -28.82 -6.00
N LEU A 187 6.76 -28.69 -6.58
CA LEU A 187 5.67 -27.96 -5.93
C LEU A 187 5.29 -28.59 -4.58
N ARG A 188 5.25 -29.92 -4.49
CA ARG A 188 4.98 -30.67 -3.26
C ARG A 188 5.95 -30.29 -2.12
N ASP A 189 7.23 -30.16 -2.44
CA ASP A 189 8.25 -29.80 -1.45
C ASP A 189 8.05 -28.37 -0.94
N GLY A 190 7.59 -27.46 -1.85
CA GLY A 190 7.22 -26.10 -1.51
C GLY A 190 6.03 -26.04 -0.56
N LEU A 191 4.96 -26.79 -0.82
CA LEU A 191 3.78 -26.84 0.02
C LEU A 191 4.10 -27.37 1.44
N TYR A 192 4.94 -28.39 1.53
CA TYR A 192 5.32 -28.97 2.81
C TYR A 192 6.27 -28.08 3.61
N ASN A 193 7.37 -27.62 3.01
CA ASN A 193 8.39 -26.86 3.72
C ASN A 193 7.97 -25.41 4.00
N ALA A 194 7.02 -24.85 3.25
CA ALA A 194 6.51 -23.51 3.48
C ALA A 194 5.72 -23.38 4.79
N SER A 195 5.17 -24.47 5.33
CA SER A 195 4.43 -24.46 6.58
C SER A 195 5.32 -24.21 7.82
N ALA A 196 6.61 -24.54 7.75
CA ALA A 196 7.52 -24.44 8.89
C ALA A 196 7.59 -23.00 9.51
N PRO A 197 7.72 -21.89 8.76
CA PRO A 197 7.72 -20.54 9.34
C PRO A 197 6.33 -19.94 9.52
N MET A 198 5.24 -20.75 9.47
CA MET A 198 3.87 -20.25 9.51
C MET A 198 3.59 -19.42 10.77
N MET A 199 3.91 -19.92 11.95
CA MET A 199 3.66 -19.24 13.22
C MET A 199 4.48 -17.96 13.35
N SER A 200 5.75 -18.01 12.93
CA SER A 200 6.61 -16.81 12.93
C SER A 200 6.11 -15.74 11.97
N THR A 201 5.58 -16.12 10.82
CA THR A 201 5.00 -15.19 9.85
C THR A 201 3.67 -14.62 10.35
N ALA A 202 2.84 -15.42 11.01
CA ALA A 202 1.59 -14.94 11.63
C ALA A 202 1.86 -13.86 12.68
N LEU A 203 2.91 -14.00 13.50
CA LEU A 203 3.31 -12.98 14.47
C LEU A 203 3.80 -11.68 13.79
N VAL A 204 4.54 -11.77 12.69
CA VAL A 204 4.91 -10.57 11.91
C VAL A 204 3.69 -9.93 11.26
N LEU A 205 2.73 -10.73 10.79
CA LEU A 205 1.46 -10.24 10.26
C LEU A 205 0.65 -9.53 11.35
N LEU A 206 0.65 -10.03 12.57
CA LEU A 206 0.02 -9.36 13.72
C LEU A 206 0.66 -7.99 13.97
N VAL A 207 1.99 -7.88 13.92
CA VAL A 207 2.68 -6.59 14.02
C VAL A 207 2.24 -5.64 12.90
N LEU A 208 2.05 -6.13 11.68
CA LEU A 208 1.55 -5.35 10.56
C LEU A 208 0.12 -4.88 10.81
N LEU A 209 -0.76 -5.73 11.35
CA LEU A 209 -2.12 -5.35 11.72
C LEU A 209 -2.14 -4.25 12.78
N VAL A 210 -1.30 -4.36 13.82
CA VAL A 210 -1.15 -3.30 14.83
C VAL A 210 -0.68 -1.98 14.20
N GLN A 211 0.21 -2.03 13.21
CA GLN A 211 0.65 -0.83 12.49
C GLN A 211 -0.44 -0.20 11.62
N LEU A 212 -1.46 -0.97 11.19
CA LEU A 212 -2.62 -0.50 10.44
C LEU A 212 -3.69 0.13 11.34
N LEU A 213 -3.70 -0.13 12.66
CA LEU A 213 -4.70 0.40 13.59
C LEU A 213 -4.91 1.92 13.48
N PRO A 214 -3.88 2.78 13.36
CA PRO A 214 -4.11 4.23 13.25
C PRO A 214 -4.94 4.62 12.03
N VAL A 215 -4.79 3.92 10.90
CA VAL A 215 -5.63 4.15 9.71
C VAL A 215 -7.05 3.66 9.94
N GLY A 216 -7.22 2.51 10.60
CA GLY A 216 -8.54 2.00 10.99
C GLY A 216 -9.28 2.96 11.92
N ILE A 217 -8.59 3.50 12.93
CA ILE A 217 -9.15 4.51 13.85
C ILE A 217 -9.52 5.79 13.07
N ALA A 218 -8.69 6.25 12.16
CA ALA A 218 -9.01 7.41 11.32
C ALA A 218 -10.25 7.16 10.44
N ALA A 219 -10.41 5.96 9.90
CA ALA A 219 -11.61 5.59 9.13
C ALA A 219 -12.88 5.56 9.99
N LEU A 220 -12.81 5.02 11.21
CA LEU A 220 -13.92 5.03 12.16
C LEU A 220 -14.29 6.46 12.60
N LEU A 221 -13.31 7.31 12.86
CA LEU A 221 -13.51 8.72 13.16
C LEU A 221 -14.20 9.44 11.99
N TYR A 222 -13.76 9.16 10.76
CA TYR A 222 -14.42 9.71 9.57
C TYR A 222 -15.89 9.33 9.50
N ALA A 223 -16.20 8.06 9.68
CA ALA A 223 -17.57 7.56 9.67
C ALA A 223 -18.41 8.20 10.77
N GLY A 224 -17.89 8.29 12.00
CA GLY A 224 -18.59 8.91 13.12
C GLY A 224 -18.81 10.42 12.94
N LEU A 225 -17.81 11.17 12.48
CA LEU A 225 -17.92 12.61 12.22
C LEU A 225 -18.83 12.92 11.03
N SER A 226 -18.85 12.03 10.03
CA SER A 226 -19.73 12.15 8.87
C SER A 226 -21.20 11.88 9.26
N SER A 227 -21.47 10.87 10.09
CA SER A 227 -22.82 10.58 10.58
C SER A 227 -23.37 11.65 11.52
N ALA A 228 -22.50 12.34 12.25
CA ALA A 228 -22.85 13.47 13.11
C ALA A 228 -22.95 14.83 12.38
N ASP A 229 -22.82 14.83 11.06
CA ASP A 229 -22.82 16.01 10.17
C ASP A 229 -21.75 17.09 10.50
N LEU A 230 -20.74 16.71 11.32
CA LEU A 230 -19.64 17.60 11.69
C LEU A 230 -18.65 17.87 10.53
N LEU A 231 -18.71 17.07 9.46
CA LEU A 231 -17.92 17.24 8.24
C LEU A 231 -18.70 17.93 7.10
N SER A 232 -19.82 18.57 7.39
CA SER A 232 -20.65 19.31 6.40
C SER A 232 -19.91 20.52 5.86
N THR A 233 -19.09 21.20 6.69
CA THR A 233 -18.30 22.36 6.27
C THR A 233 -17.09 21.90 5.45
N GLY A 234 -16.84 22.59 4.31
CA GLY A 234 -15.68 22.29 3.45
C GLY A 234 -14.34 22.38 4.17
N PHE A 235 -14.23 23.30 5.16
CA PHE A 235 -13.02 23.47 5.97
C PHE A 235 -12.76 22.25 6.87
N ALA A 236 -13.77 21.76 7.59
CA ALA A 236 -13.64 20.58 8.46
C ALA A 236 -13.27 19.33 7.66
N ARG A 237 -13.88 19.15 6.49
CA ARG A 237 -13.57 18.03 5.58
C ARG A 237 -12.12 18.11 5.08
N MET A 238 -11.65 19.32 4.70
CA MET A 238 -10.26 19.53 4.27
C MET A 238 -9.28 19.25 5.41
N LEU A 239 -9.54 19.75 6.61
CA LEU A 239 -8.68 19.51 7.78
C LEU A 239 -8.57 18.02 8.10
N PHE A 240 -9.70 17.32 8.10
CA PHE A 240 -9.72 15.88 8.33
C PHE A 240 -8.95 15.11 7.24
N SER A 241 -9.11 15.48 5.96
CA SER A 241 -8.40 14.81 4.86
C SER A 241 -6.89 14.99 4.96
N VAL A 242 -6.40 16.16 5.36
CA VAL A 242 -4.98 16.40 5.62
C VAL A 242 -4.47 15.54 6.78
N PHE A 243 -5.22 15.48 7.89
CA PHE A 243 -4.90 14.64 9.04
C PHE A 243 -4.84 13.15 8.65
N ALA A 244 -5.84 12.65 7.94
CA ALA A 244 -5.87 11.27 7.45
C ALA A 244 -4.72 10.96 6.50
N ALA A 245 -4.35 11.89 5.60
CA ALA A 245 -3.21 11.74 4.69
C ALA A 245 -1.88 11.65 5.45
N VAL A 246 -1.69 12.44 6.51
CA VAL A 246 -0.49 12.38 7.35
C VAL A 246 -0.40 11.04 8.08
N ILE A 247 -1.51 10.55 8.66
CA ILE A 247 -1.55 9.23 9.30
C ILE A 247 -1.24 8.13 8.29
N ALA A 248 -1.86 8.17 7.12
CA ALA A 248 -1.62 7.19 6.06
C ALA A 248 -0.15 7.17 5.62
N ALA A 249 0.47 8.34 5.43
CA ALA A 249 1.89 8.44 5.08
C ALA A 249 2.80 7.86 6.18
N LEU A 250 2.49 8.12 7.45
CA LEU A 250 3.24 7.59 8.60
C LEU A 250 3.12 6.06 8.68
N VAL A 251 1.92 5.54 8.49
CA VAL A 251 1.66 4.09 8.50
C VAL A 251 2.36 3.41 7.33
N LEU A 252 2.29 3.97 6.12
CA LEU A 252 3.03 3.47 4.96
C LEU A 252 4.55 3.45 5.21
N TYR A 253 5.06 4.47 5.88
CA TYR A 253 6.47 4.52 6.28
C TYR A 253 6.85 3.37 7.23
N TRP A 254 6.00 3.01 8.19
CA TRP A 254 6.24 1.89 9.11
C TRP A 254 6.07 0.53 8.41
N ILE A 255 5.01 0.35 7.65
CA ILE A 255 4.70 -0.90 6.93
C ILE A 255 5.81 -1.28 5.95
N SER A 256 6.51 -0.31 5.35
CA SER A 256 7.57 -0.57 4.38
C SER A 256 8.67 -1.51 4.91
N SER A 257 9.01 -1.42 6.21
CA SER A 257 9.97 -2.35 6.84
C SER A 257 9.33 -3.69 7.19
N THR A 258 8.07 -3.70 7.60
CA THR A 258 7.36 -4.91 8.02
C THR A 258 7.05 -5.82 6.84
N ILE A 259 6.76 -5.27 5.65
CA ILE A 259 6.62 -6.06 4.43
C ILE A 259 7.93 -6.79 4.08
N ILE A 260 9.09 -6.14 4.25
CA ILE A 260 10.38 -6.80 4.08
C ILE A 260 10.60 -7.87 5.17
N ALA A 261 10.15 -7.62 6.41
CA ALA A 261 10.22 -8.58 7.50
C ALA A 261 9.43 -9.86 7.21
N LEU A 262 8.31 -9.79 6.47
CA LEU A 262 7.56 -10.97 6.02
C LEU A 262 8.39 -11.91 5.10
N VAL A 263 9.40 -11.39 4.43
CA VAL A 263 10.35 -12.22 3.68
C VAL A 263 11.48 -12.70 4.58
N VAL A 264 12.03 -11.82 5.42
CA VAL A 264 13.17 -12.14 6.31
C VAL A 264 12.80 -13.23 7.31
N VAL A 265 11.58 -13.26 7.82
CA VAL A 265 11.11 -14.25 8.79
C VAL A 265 11.07 -15.67 8.23
N THR A 266 11.02 -15.84 6.90
CA THR A 266 11.06 -17.16 6.25
C THR A 266 12.47 -17.76 6.18
N LEU A 267 13.50 -17.00 6.58
CA LEU A 267 14.87 -17.51 6.63
C LEU A 267 15.03 -18.46 7.81
N PRO A 268 15.79 -19.57 7.65
CA PRO A 268 15.99 -20.54 8.73
C PRO A 268 16.64 -19.88 9.96
N GLY A 269 16.15 -20.21 11.15
CA GLY A 269 16.66 -19.68 12.42
C GLY A 269 16.26 -18.25 12.77
N MET A 270 15.35 -17.64 12.01
CA MET A 270 14.89 -16.26 12.28
C MET A 270 13.64 -16.23 13.16
N TYR A 271 13.77 -15.57 14.32
CA TYR A 271 12.62 -15.28 15.20
C TYR A 271 11.88 -14.03 14.71
N PRO A 272 10.56 -13.92 14.96
CA PRO A 272 9.72 -12.82 14.46
C PRO A 272 10.26 -11.42 14.78
N MET A 273 10.61 -11.18 16.04
CA MET A 273 11.11 -9.87 16.49
C MET A 273 12.50 -9.55 15.92
N ARG A 274 13.35 -10.58 15.74
CA ARG A 274 14.64 -10.40 15.05
C ARG A 274 14.45 -10.09 13.57
N ALA A 275 13.48 -10.73 12.91
CA ALA A 275 13.15 -10.45 11.51
C ALA A 275 12.68 -9.01 11.31
N VAL A 276 11.79 -8.49 12.18
CA VAL A 276 11.32 -7.11 12.13
C VAL A 276 12.49 -6.13 12.36
N LYS A 277 13.37 -6.41 13.32
CA LYS A 277 14.55 -5.58 13.59
C LYS A 277 15.54 -5.60 12.44
N ALA A 278 15.88 -6.77 11.92
CA ALA A 278 16.77 -6.93 10.76
C ALA A 278 16.23 -6.24 9.50
N ALA A 279 14.93 -6.38 9.22
CA ALA A 279 14.26 -5.67 8.13
C ALA A 279 14.30 -4.15 8.34
N GLY A 280 14.12 -3.67 9.57
CA GLY A 280 14.28 -2.26 9.91
C GLY A 280 15.68 -1.75 9.61
N ASP A 281 16.71 -2.50 9.99
CA ASP A 281 18.12 -2.14 9.74
C ASP A 281 18.48 -2.17 8.24
N LEU A 282 17.93 -3.09 7.46
CA LEU A 282 18.08 -3.14 6.00
C LEU A 282 17.47 -1.93 5.29
N VAL A 283 16.40 -1.38 5.85
CA VAL A 283 15.65 -0.27 5.21
C VAL A 283 16.18 1.11 5.63
N ILE A 284 16.99 1.22 6.70
CA ILE A 284 17.57 2.49 7.19
C ILE A 284 18.37 3.17 6.07
N GLY A 285 18.15 4.48 5.91
CA GLY A 285 18.83 5.33 4.93
C GLY A 285 18.28 5.26 3.49
N ARG A 286 17.38 4.30 3.20
CA ARG A 286 16.75 4.11 1.87
C ARG A 286 15.25 3.81 1.94
N ARG A 287 14.63 4.03 3.14
CA ARG A 287 13.25 3.65 3.42
C ARG A 287 12.24 4.22 2.43
N LEU A 288 12.34 5.51 2.09
CA LEU A 288 11.44 6.14 1.11
C LEU A 288 11.53 5.49 -0.28
N ARG A 289 12.75 5.13 -0.74
CA ARG A 289 12.92 4.47 -2.04
C ARG A 289 12.28 3.09 -2.06
N ILE A 290 12.40 2.34 -0.96
CA ILE A 290 11.78 1.02 -0.81
C ILE A 290 10.25 1.17 -0.72
N MET A 291 9.75 2.14 0.05
CA MET A 291 8.32 2.44 0.17
C MET A 291 7.69 2.73 -1.19
N TYR A 292 8.29 3.63 -2.00
CA TYR A 292 7.78 3.92 -3.35
C TYR A 292 7.79 2.69 -4.25
N ARG A 293 8.78 1.79 -4.09
CA ARG A 293 8.82 0.52 -4.84
C ARG A 293 7.71 -0.43 -4.41
N LEU A 294 7.48 -0.57 -3.12
CA LEU A 294 6.39 -1.40 -2.60
C LEU A 294 5.03 -0.84 -3.03
N ALA A 295 4.85 0.49 -2.97
CA ALA A 295 3.65 1.16 -3.46
C ALA A 295 3.44 0.95 -4.97
N TRP A 296 4.51 1.03 -5.77
CA TRP A 296 4.45 0.72 -7.20
C TRP A 296 4.02 -0.73 -7.45
N GLY A 297 4.58 -1.69 -6.70
CA GLY A 297 4.17 -3.09 -6.79
C GLY A 297 2.68 -3.28 -6.47
N ALA A 298 2.19 -2.64 -5.39
CA ALA A 298 0.78 -2.67 -5.02
C ALA A 298 -0.10 -2.01 -6.10
N LEU A 299 0.33 -0.89 -6.66
CA LEU A 299 -0.37 -0.22 -7.77
C LEU A 299 -0.47 -1.12 -9.02
N CYS A 300 0.61 -1.82 -9.38
CA CYS A 300 0.58 -2.78 -10.49
C CYS A 300 -0.44 -3.90 -10.27
N VAL A 301 -0.51 -4.44 -9.05
CA VAL A 301 -1.52 -5.46 -8.68
C VAL A 301 -2.93 -4.89 -8.81
N LEU A 302 -3.17 -3.70 -8.25
CA LEU A 302 -4.47 -3.04 -8.29
C LEU A 302 -4.93 -2.76 -9.71
N LEU A 303 -4.06 -2.21 -10.57
CA LEU A 303 -4.37 -1.96 -11.97
C LEU A 303 -4.67 -3.25 -12.73
N THR A 304 -3.88 -4.32 -12.51
CA THR A 304 -4.13 -5.61 -13.16
C THR A 304 -5.46 -6.21 -12.70
N TRP A 305 -5.77 -6.11 -11.41
CA TRP A 305 -7.05 -6.56 -10.85
C TRP A 305 -8.21 -5.81 -11.47
N LEU A 306 -8.13 -4.46 -11.53
CA LEU A 306 -9.16 -3.63 -12.14
C LEU A 306 -9.39 -3.98 -13.59
N VAL A 307 -8.34 -4.11 -14.40
CA VAL A 307 -8.46 -4.49 -15.82
C VAL A 307 -9.11 -5.86 -15.99
N ILE A 308 -8.68 -6.86 -15.21
CA ILE A 308 -9.23 -8.22 -15.35
C ILE A 308 -10.69 -8.25 -14.87
N MET A 309 -11.00 -7.69 -13.69
CA MET A 309 -12.35 -7.78 -13.14
C MET A 309 -13.37 -7.00 -13.97
N VAL A 310 -13.04 -5.79 -14.41
CA VAL A 310 -13.92 -5.02 -15.31
C VAL A 310 -14.20 -5.80 -16.60
N SER A 311 -13.16 -6.37 -17.22
CA SER A 311 -13.32 -7.16 -18.45
C SER A 311 -14.20 -8.39 -18.20
N ILE A 312 -14.03 -9.10 -17.11
CA ILE A 312 -14.81 -10.30 -16.76
C ILE A 312 -16.27 -9.96 -16.46
N VAL A 313 -16.54 -8.88 -15.72
CA VAL A 313 -17.90 -8.44 -15.42
C VAL A 313 -18.64 -8.02 -16.69
N MET A 314 -17.98 -7.28 -17.61
CA MET A 314 -18.56 -6.92 -18.91
C MET A 314 -18.83 -8.16 -19.75
N LEU A 315 -17.93 -9.13 -19.74
CA LEU A 315 -18.06 -10.36 -20.48
C LEU A 315 -19.18 -11.25 -19.91
N ASP A 316 -19.28 -11.34 -18.57
CA ASP A 316 -20.35 -12.07 -17.88
C ASP A 316 -21.73 -11.46 -18.18
N SER A 317 -21.87 -10.13 -18.14
CA SER A 317 -23.11 -9.45 -18.48
C SER A 317 -23.52 -9.67 -19.94
N TRP A 318 -22.57 -9.67 -20.87
CA TRP A 318 -22.82 -9.94 -22.28
C TRP A 318 -23.20 -11.41 -22.54
N LEU A 319 -22.48 -12.38 -21.95
CA LEU A 319 -22.81 -13.79 -22.06
C LEU A 319 -24.16 -14.13 -21.44
N SER A 320 -24.47 -13.57 -20.27
CA SER A 320 -25.73 -13.80 -19.57
C SER A 320 -26.95 -13.22 -20.31
N SER A 321 -26.73 -12.22 -21.20
CA SER A 321 -27.78 -11.72 -22.10
C SER A 321 -28.07 -12.68 -23.25
N MET A 322 -27.06 -13.44 -23.71
CA MET A 322 -27.21 -14.41 -24.80
C MET A 322 -27.75 -15.77 -24.30
N TRP A 323 -27.31 -16.23 -23.12
CA TRP A 323 -27.67 -17.55 -22.59
C TRP A 323 -28.19 -17.46 -21.16
N SER A 324 -29.49 -17.65 -21.00
CA SER A 324 -30.16 -17.50 -19.69
C SER A 324 -29.67 -18.47 -18.58
N TRP A 325 -29.18 -19.67 -18.97
CA TRP A 325 -28.64 -20.63 -18.02
C TRP A 325 -27.32 -20.21 -17.37
N LEU A 326 -26.54 -19.34 -18.04
CA LEU A 326 -25.28 -18.83 -17.51
C LEU A 326 -25.49 -17.90 -16.30
N LYS A 327 -26.67 -17.30 -16.14
CA LYS A 327 -26.99 -16.45 -14.99
C LYS A 327 -26.83 -17.18 -13.64
N ASN A 328 -26.91 -18.51 -13.66
CA ASN A 328 -26.77 -19.33 -12.47
C ASN A 328 -25.32 -19.79 -12.20
N VAL A 329 -24.38 -19.50 -13.11
CA VAL A 329 -22.98 -19.90 -12.98
C VAL A 329 -22.19 -18.72 -12.43
N PRO A 330 -21.60 -18.79 -11.21
CA PRO A 330 -20.85 -17.70 -10.60
C PRO A 330 -19.45 -17.56 -11.20
N ILE A 331 -19.34 -17.13 -12.48
CA ILE A 331 -18.06 -16.99 -13.18
C ILE A 331 -17.17 -15.93 -12.51
N VAL A 332 -17.74 -14.77 -12.20
CA VAL A 332 -17.00 -13.63 -11.65
C VAL A 332 -16.31 -13.96 -10.31
N PRO A 333 -16.97 -14.59 -9.31
CA PRO A 333 -16.32 -15.02 -8.08
C PRO A 333 -15.16 -15.99 -8.29
N TYR A 334 -15.32 -16.99 -9.17
CA TYR A 334 -14.23 -17.96 -9.42
C TYR A 334 -12.99 -17.30 -10.05
N VAL A 335 -13.20 -16.42 -11.03
CA VAL A 335 -12.10 -15.65 -11.60
C VAL A 335 -11.49 -14.72 -10.56
N GLY A 336 -12.31 -14.09 -9.71
CA GLY A 336 -11.84 -13.25 -8.62
C GLY A 336 -10.87 -13.98 -7.68
N VAL A 337 -11.20 -15.21 -7.28
CA VAL A 337 -10.31 -16.03 -6.42
C VAL A 337 -8.99 -16.35 -7.11
N ILE A 338 -9.01 -16.70 -8.39
CA ILE A 338 -7.80 -16.97 -9.17
C ILE A 338 -6.92 -15.70 -9.23
N VAL A 339 -7.54 -14.54 -9.47
CA VAL A 339 -6.84 -13.25 -9.52
C VAL A 339 -6.25 -12.87 -8.16
N VAL A 340 -6.95 -13.15 -7.06
CA VAL A 340 -6.43 -12.95 -5.69
C VAL A 340 -5.21 -13.84 -5.46
N ALA A 341 -5.30 -15.13 -5.72
CA ALA A 341 -4.17 -16.05 -5.58
C ALA A 341 -2.96 -15.62 -6.43
N TRP A 342 -3.20 -15.27 -7.70
CA TRP A 342 -2.17 -14.74 -8.60
C TRP A 342 -1.54 -13.45 -8.07
N SER A 343 -2.36 -12.54 -7.55
CA SER A 343 -1.90 -11.25 -7.01
C SER A 343 -0.94 -11.44 -5.85
N VAL A 344 -1.24 -12.36 -4.92
CA VAL A 344 -0.36 -12.67 -3.79
C VAL A 344 0.95 -13.28 -4.27
N VAL A 345 0.91 -14.23 -5.23
CA VAL A 345 2.11 -14.84 -5.82
C VAL A 345 2.98 -13.78 -6.48
N TRP A 346 2.36 -12.92 -7.29
CA TRP A 346 3.07 -11.86 -7.99
C TRP A 346 3.70 -10.85 -7.03
N TYR A 347 2.94 -10.40 -6.02
CA TYR A 347 3.43 -9.42 -5.05
C TYR A 347 4.51 -10.02 -4.13
N ALA A 348 4.36 -11.27 -3.71
CA ALA A 348 5.39 -11.99 -2.96
C ALA A 348 6.70 -12.12 -3.76
N ALA A 349 6.60 -12.44 -5.05
CA ALA A 349 7.76 -12.48 -5.94
C ALA A 349 8.42 -11.11 -6.10
N TYR A 350 7.60 -10.05 -6.24
CA TYR A 350 8.09 -8.68 -6.32
C TYR A 350 8.86 -8.26 -5.05
N VAL A 351 8.27 -8.50 -3.88
CA VAL A 351 8.88 -8.16 -2.57
C VAL A 351 10.14 -9.00 -2.34
N TYR A 352 10.12 -10.29 -2.64
CA TYR A 352 11.28 -11.17 -2.51
C TYR A 352 12.45 -10.70 -3.39
N LEU A 353 12.21 -10.39 -4.66
CA LEU A 353 13.24 -9.89 -5.57
C LEU A 353 13.76 -8.50 -5.14
N LEU A 354 12.89 -7.65 -4.62
CA LEU A 354 13.30 -6.36 -4.04
C LEU A 354 14.20 -6.57 -2.82
N TYR A 355 13.82 -7.45 -1.91
CA TYR A 355 14.64 -7.85 -0.75
C TYR A 355 16.02 -8.34 -1.19
N ARG A 356 16.09 -9.26 -2.15
CA ARG A 356 17.36 -9.77 -2.68
C ARG A 356 18.24 -8.65 -3.24
N LYS A 357 17.68 -7.72 -4.01
CA LYS A 357 18.43 -6.58 -4.54
C LYS A 357 18.96 -5.67 -3.43
N VAL A 358 18.20 -5.48 -2.36
CA VAL A 358 18.61 -4.70 -1.19
C VAL A 358 19.78 -5.39 -0.47
N VAL A 359 19.70 -6.71 -0.28
CA VAL A 359 20.77 -7.50 0.37
C VAL A 359 22.01 -7.58 -0.51
N ASP A 360 21.86 -7.80 -1.82
CA ASP A 360 22.99 -7.88 -2.74
C ASP A 360 23.75 -6.53 -2.86
N ASP A 361 23.04 -5.40 -2.68
CA ASP A 361 23.67 -4.06 -2.66
C ASP A 361 24.45 -3.80 -1.35
N ASP A 362 23.98 -4.37 -0.23
CA ASP A 362 24.66 -4.28 1.07
C ASP A 362 25.88 -5.21 1.18
N ALA A 363 25.85 -6.35 0.48
CA ALA A 363 26.92 -7.35 0.51
C ALA A 363 28.14 -6.97 -0.35
N LYS A 364 28.06 -5.90 -1.12
CA LYS A 364 29.23 -5.42 -1.89
C LYS A 364 30.28 -4.87 -0.94
N PRO A 365 31.54 -5.32 -1.06
CA PRO A 365 32.62 -4.72 -0.30
C PRO A 365 32.70 -3.23 -0.61
N ALA A 366 32.96 -2.43 0.42
CA ALA A 366 33.14 -0.99 0.32
C ALA A 366 34.36 -0.64 -0.55
#